data_bc259febffddd9d60af1bd8b70f4b11f
#
_entry.id   bc259febffddd9d60af1bd8b70f4b11f
#
_cell.length_a   1.000
_cell.length_b   1.000
_cell.length_c   1.000
_cell.angle_alpha   90.00
_cell.angle_beta   90.00
_cell.angle_gamma   90.00
#
_symmetry.space_group_name_H-M   'P 1'
#
loop_
_entity.id
_entity.type
_entity.pdbx_description
1 polymer ?
#
loop_
_entity_poly.entity_id
_entity_poly.type
_entity_poly.pdbx_seq_one_letter_code
_entity_poly.pdbx_strand_id
1 'polypeptide(L)' 'MQLWIGNFAPETTEDELRELVSKYTKLEISRVTREDGDGSHPGAVLEFQGVDRAALYEAQRRLNGMFWKNSTLRVYLPLS' A
#
# COMPACT_ATOMS: atom_id res chain seq x y z
N MET A 1 -11.46 2.62 -5.81
CA MET A 1 -10.93 1.41 -5.15
C MET A 1 -9.69 1.73 -4.36
N GLN A 2 -9.61 1.24 -3.15
CA GLN A 2 -8.55 1.62 -2.22
C GLN A 2 -7.93 0.41 -1.55
N LEU A 3 -6.62 0.52 -1.25
CA LEU A 3 -5.94 -0.38 -0.32
C LEU A 3 -5.33 0.46 0.78
N TRP A 4 -5.29 -0.09 1.99
CA TRP A 4 -4.55 0.52 3.09
C TRP A 4 -3.25 -0.22 3.28
N ILE A 5 -2.14 0.51 3.38
CA ILE A 5 -0.83 -0.09 3.64
C ILE A 5 -0.22 0.59 4.86
N GLY A 6 0.40 -0.21 5.71
CA GLY A 6 1.01 0.33 6.92
C GLY A 6 2.20 -0.48 7.38
N ASN A 7 2.79 -0.01 8.47
CA ASN A 7 3.95 -0.62 9.10
C ASN A 7 5.20 -0.55 8.22
N PHE A 8 5.25 0.40 7.30
CA PHE A 8 6.48 0.65 6.54
C PHE A 8 7.37 1.63 7.31
N ALA A 9 8.62 1.76 6.89
CA ALA A 9 9.56 2.65 7.56
C ALA A 9 9.07 4.10 7.48
N PRO A 10 9.19 4.88 8.57
CA PRO A 10 8.65 6.25 8.59
C PRO A 10 9.22 7.16 7.50
N GLU A 11 10.45 6.92 7.07
CA GLU A 11 11.09 7.73 6.03
C GLU A 11 10.68 7.32 4.62
N THR A 12 9.80 6.35 4.48
CA THR A 12 9.35 5.89 3.17
C THR A 12 8.61 7.01 2.44
N THR A 13 8.96 7.22 1.18
CA THR A 13 8.35 8.27 0.38
C THR A 13 7.17 7.73 -0.43
N GLU A 14 6.34 8.65 -0.93
CA GLU A 14 5.25 8.29 -1.82
C GLU A 14 5.77 7.58 -3.07
N ASP A 15 6.88 8.07 -3.64
CA ASP A 15 7.45 7.46 -4.84
C ASP A 15 7.90 6.04 -4.58
N GLU A 16 8.44 5.77 -3.39
CA GLU A 16 8.83 4.41 -3.04
C GLU A 16 7.64 3.48 -2.94
N LEU A 17 6.53 3.97 -2.38
CA LEU A 17 5.31 3.17 -2.31
C LEU A 17 4.76 2.88 -3.70
N ARG A 18 4.77 3.88 -4.58
CA ARG A 18 4.32 3.69 -5.97
C ARG A 18 5.17 2.65 -6.69
N GLU A 19 6.48 2.73 -6.51
CA GLU A 19 7.40 1.80 -7.13
C GLU A 19 7.20 0.37 -6.61
N LEU A 20 7.03 0.23 -5.30
CA LEU A 20 6.77 -1.07 -4.69
C LEU A 20 5.54 -1.73 -5.29
N VAL A 21 4.43 -1.01 -5.34
CA VAL A 21 3.17 -1.55 -5.84
C VAL A 21 3.28 -1.89 -7.32
N SER A 22 3.86 -1.01 -8.10
CA SER A 22 4.03 -1.24 -9.53
C SER A 22 4.89 -2.48 -9.81
N LYS A 23 5.98 -2.63 -9.04
CA LYS A 23 6.91 -3.73 -9.25
C LYS A 23 6.28 -5.10 -8.95
N TYR A 24 5.50 -5.19 -7.88
CA TYR A 24 5.02 -6.47 -7.40
C TYR A 24 3.59 -6.80 -7.81
N THR A 25 2.81 -5.83 -8.23
CA THR A 25 1.41 -6.06 -8.62
C THR A 25 1.10 -5.60 -10.03
N LYS A 26 1.97 -4.79 -10.63
CA LYS A 26 1.78 -4.17 -11.96
C LYS A 26 0.59 -3.24 -12.02
N LEU A 27 0.07 -2.83 -10.86
CA LEU A 27 -1.00 -1.83 -10.79
C LEU A 27 -0.39 -0.46 -10.55
N GLU A 28 -1.06 0.58 -11.05
CA GLU A 28 -0.63 1.95 -10.83
C GLU A 28 -1.51 2.62 -9.81
N ILE A 29 -0.89 3.25 -8.83
CA ILE A 29 -1.60 4.02 -7.82
C ILE A 29 -1.97 5.38 -8.42
N SER A 30 -3.24 5.77 -8.30
CA SER A 30 -3.68 7.09 -8.76
C SER A 30 -3.42 8.17 -7.71
N ARG A 31 -3.55 7.82 -6.44
CA ARG A 31 -3.33 8.77 -5.34
C ARG A 31 -2.84 8.04 -4.10
N VAL A 32 -1.90 8.67 -3.40
CA VAL A 32 -1.43 8.21 -2.09
C VAL A 32 -1.80 9.26 -1.05
N THR A 33 -2.48 8.84 0.01
CA THR A 33 -2.80 9.73 1.12
C THR A 33 -2.16 9.16 2.37
N ARG A 34 -1.17 9.89 2.93
CA ARG A 34 -0.46 9.45 4.13
C ARG A 34 -1.33 9.67 5.36
N GLU A 35 -1.29 8.69 6.25
CA GLU A 35 -1.97 8.77 7.54
C GLU A 35 -0.99 8.30 8.59
N ASP A 36 -0.06 9.17 8.97
CA ASP A 36 1.07 8.77 9.80
C ASP A 36 0.74 8.72 11.30
N GLY A 37 -0.41 9.23 11.70
CA GLY A 37 -0.80 9.21 13.09
C GLY A 37 0.21 9.95 13.95
N ASP A 38 0.77 9.26 14.95
CA ASP A 38 1.79 9.84 15.82
C ASP A 38 3.20 9.69 15.25
N GLY A 39 3.31 9.12 14.06
CA GLY A 39 4.59 8.92 13.39
C GLY A 39 5.29 7.60 13.70
N SER A 40 4.83 6.87 14.70
CA SER A 40 5.47 5.60 15.06
C SER A 40 4.95 4.43 14.23
N HIS A 41 3.72 4.55 13.71
CA HIS A 41 3.12 3.51 12.87
C HIS A 41 2.53 4.13 11.62
N PRO A 42 3.39 4.50 10.66
CA PRO A 42 2.89 5.18 9.46
C PRO A 42 1.98 4.28 8.64
N GLY A 43 0.99 4.92 8.02
CA GLY A 43 0.07 4.24 7.13
C GLY A 43 -0.27 5.13 5.96
N ALA A 44 -0.87 4.56 4.94
CA ALA A 44 -1.29 5.29 3.77
C ALA A 44 -2.48 4.60 3.11
N VAL A 45 -3.33 5.41 2.51
CA VAL A 45 -4.42 4.91 1.67
C VAL A 45 -3.96 5.04 0.23
N LEU A 46 -4.02 3.94 -0.51
CA LEU A 46 -3.62 3.90 -1.91
C LEU A 46 -4.89 3.79 -2.75
N GLU A 47 -5.10 4.75 -3.64
CA GLU A 47 -6.28 4.74 -4.51
C GLU A 47 -5.91 4.29 -5.91
N PHE A 48 -6.78 3.51 -6.52
CA PHE A 48 -6.58 2.95 -7.85
C PHE A 48 -7.79 3.26 -8.73
N GLN A 49 -7.57 3.47 -10.00
CA GLN A 49 -8.64 3.69 -10.98
C GLN A 49 -8.56 2.61 -12.04
N GLY A 50 -9.74 2.18 -12.52
CA GLY A 50 -9.80 1.19 -13.58
C GLY A 50 -9.34 -0.20 -13.16
N VAL A 51 -9.34 -0.48 -11.86
CA VAL A 51 -8.89 -1.76 -11.32
C VAL A 51 -10.07 -2.41 -10.62
N ASP A 52 -10.34 -3.68 -10.92
CA ASP A 52 -11.47 -4.36 -10.29
C ASP A 52 -11.07 -4.92 -8.93
N ARG A 53 -12.09 -5.37 -8.18
CA ARG A 53 -11.89 -5.84 -6.82
C ARG A 53 -10.99 -7.08 -6.76
N ALA A 54 -11.10 -7.95 -7.74
CA ALA A 54 -10.28 -9.16 -7.77
C ALA A 54 -8.80 -8.82 -7.89
N ALA A 55 -8.47 -7.85 -8.75
CA ALA A 55 -7.09 -7.41 -8.91
C ALA A 55 -6.57 -6.76 -7.62
N LEU A 56 -7.40 -5.98 -6.92
CA LEU A 56 -7.00 -5.40 -5.65
C LEU A 56 -6.80 -6.45 -4.58
N TYR A 57 -7.64 -7.47 -4.56
CA TYR A 57 -7.50 -8.55 -3.60
C TYR A 57 -6.19 -9.30 -3.81
N GLU A 58 -5.84 -9.57 -5.06
CA GLU A 58 -4.56 -10.19 -5.38
C GLU A 58 -3.38 -9.32 -4.94
N ALA A 59 -3.48 -8.01 -5.16
CA ALA A 59 -2.44 -7.08 -4.75
C ALA A 59 -2.30 -7.09 -3.22
N GLN A 60 -3.41 -7.07 -2.51
CA GLN A 60 -3.42 -7.11 -1.05
C GLN A 60 -2.72 -8.38 -0.55
N ARG A 61 -3.06 -9.52 -1.13
CA ARG A 61 -2.45 -10.79 -0.72
C ARG A 61 -0.95 -10.82 -1.01
N ARG A 62 -0.55 -10.25 -2.13
CA ARG A 62 0.85 -10.25 -2.54
C ARG A 62 1.72 -9.36 -1.66
N LEU A 63 1.17 -8.24 -1.22
CA LEU A 63 1.93 -7.26 -0.44
C LEU A 63 1.84 -7.46 1.06
N ASN A 64 0.73 -8.04 1.54
CA ASN A 64 0.55 -8.21 2.98
C ASN A 64 1.56 -9.22 3.53
N GLY A 65 2.30 -8.81 4.55
CA GLY A 65 3.31 -9.66 5.15
C GLY A 65 4.66 -9.61 4.45
N MET A 66 4.79 -8.82 3.38
CA MET A 66 6.07 -8.70 2.67
C MET A 66 7.08 -7.97 3.55
N PHE A 67 8.31 -8.48 3.59
CA PHE A 67 9.40 -7.81 4.28
C PHE A 67 10.06 -6.84 3.30
N TRP A 68 9.98 -5.55 3.61
CA TRP A 68 10.45 -4.49 2.72
C TRP A 68 11.03 -3.36 3.53
N LYS A 69 12.24 -2.94 3.19
CA LYS A 69 12.95 -1.87 3.90
C LYS A 69 12.99 -2.12 5.41
N ASN A 70 13.31 -3.35 5.78
CA ASN A 70 13.41 -3.77 7.18
C ASN A 70 12.10 -3.71 7.96
N SER A 71 10.98 -3.74 7.27
CA SER A 71 9.66 -3.72 7.91
C SER A 71 8.76 -4.74 7.26
N THR A 72 7.91 -5.38 8.07
CA THR A 72 6.90 -6.30 7.56
C THR A 72 5.64 -5.52 7.26
N LEU A 73 5.26 -5.46 6.00
CA LEU A 73 4.13 -4.65 5.57
C LEU A 73 2.80 -5.24 6.00
N ARG A 74 1.85 -4.37 6.30
CA ARG A 74 0.47 -4.73 6.56
C ARG A 74 -0.38 -4.07 5.50
N VAL A 75 -1.18 -4.87 4.78
CA VAL A 75 -2.00 -4.36 3.70
C VAL A 75 -3.41 -4.87 3.86
N TYR A 76 -4.38 -3.97 3.84
CA TYR A 76 -5.77 -4.29 4.02
C TYR A 76 -6.59 -3.79 2.84
N LEU A 77 -7.64 -4.56 2.51
CA LEU A 77 -8.63 -4.15 1.52
C LEU A 77 -9.85 -3.66 2.29
N PRO A 78 -10.10 -2.34 2.34
CA PRO A 78 -11.25 -1.82 3.09
C PRO A 78 -12.56 -2.37 2.56
N LEU A 79 -13.53 -2.55 3.46
CA LEU A 79 -14.82 -3.16 3.14
C LEU A 79 -15.84 -2.20 2.54
N SER A 80 -15.59 -0.94 2.49
CA SER A 80 -16.59 0.00 1.98
C SER A 80 -16.49 0.26 0.50
#